data_334337e2b916902168d91411973c5d2c
#
_entry.id   334337e2b916902168d91411973c5d2c
#
_cell.length_a   1.000
_cell.length_b   1.000
_cell.length_c   1.000
_cell.angle_alpha   90.00
_cell.angle_beta   90.00
_cell.angle_gamma   90.00
#
_symmetry.space_group_name_H-M   'P 1'
#
loop_
_entity.id
_entity.type
_entity.pdbx_description
1 polymer ?
#
loop_
_entity_poly.entity_id
_entity_poly.type
_entity_poly.pdbx_seq_one_letter_code
_entity_poly.pdbx_strand_id
1 'polypeptide(L)'
;MAKHNELGKAGEDAAVKYLESKGYTIRHRNWRFMHWELDIVAYKDGEVRVIEVKTRSNDDFKEPIEAVNHQKRMRIMKATDAYIKYFNIDEPVFFDIITLVGSDGIFDIEHIKNAFNIRHYY
;
A
#
# COMPACT_ATOMS: atom_id res chain seq x y z
N MET A 1 5.88 20.13 -7.42
CA MET A 1 6.76 19.07 -6.88
C MET A 1 6.56 18.89 -5.38
N ALA A 2 6.82 19.95 -4.59
CA ALA A 2 6.69 19.85 -3.13
C ALA A 2 5.27 19.46 -2.69
N LYS A 3 4.24 20.02 -3.34
CA LYS A 3 2.85 19.71 -2.99
C LYS A 3 2.48 18.26 -3.20
N HIS A 4 2.96 17.62 -4.27
CA HIS A 4 2.69 16.22 -4.52
C HIS A 4 3.38 15.33 -3.50
N ASN A 5 4.63 15.65 -3.15
CA ASN A 5 5.37 14.88 -2.16
C ASN A 5 4.75 15.04 -0.76
N GLU A 6 4.30 16.24 -0.42
CA GLU A 6 3.65 16.51 0.85
C GLU A 6 2.32 15.77 0.95
N LEU A 7 1.52 15.83 -0.11
CA LEU A 7 0.23 15.13 -0.14
C LEU A 7 0.42 13.63 -0.02
N GLY A 8 1.37 13.05 -0.76
CA GLY A 8 1.66 11.63 -0.69
C GLY A 8 2.12 11.20 0.69
N LYS A 9 2.99 11.99 1.31
CA LYS A 9 3.47 11.70 2.65
C LYS A 9 2.34 11.80 3.68
N ALA A 10 1.52 12.84 3.59
CA ALA A 10 0.39 13.03 4.50
C ALA A 10 -0.61 11.88 4.36
N GLY A 11 -0.86 11.42 3.13
CA GLY A 11 -1.75 10.29 2.89
C GLY A 11 -1.18 9.00 3.45
N GLU A 12 0.10 8.75 3.24
CA GLU A 12 0.72 7.55 3.78
C GLU A 12 0.71 7.55 5.31
N ASP A 13 1.00 8.71 5.94
CA ASP A 13 0.91 8.83 7.39
C ASP A 13 -0.50 8.56 7.89
N ALA A 14 -1.51 9.06 7.19
CA ALA A 14 -2.92 8.83 7.53
C ALA A 14 -3.28 7.35 7.36
N ALA A 15 -2.78 6.70 6.32
CA ALA A 15 -3.00 5.27 6.11
C ALA A 15 -2.42 4.44 7.26
N VAL A 16 -1.22 4.79 7.72
CA VAL A 16 -0.59 4.11 8.85
C VAL A 16 -1.45 4.26 10.11
N LYS A 17 -1.90 5.47 10.41
CA LYS A 17 -2.76 5.70 11.59
C LYS A 17 -4.06 4.93 11.48
N TYR A 18 -4.66 4.92 10.29
CA TYR A 18 -5.87 4.16 10.04
C TYR A 18 -5.65 2.66 10.34
N LEU A 19 -4.57 2.10 9.79
CA LEU A 19 -4.26 0.69 10.00
C LEU A 19 -4.02 0.36 11.47
N GLU A 20 -3.26 1.20 12.16
CA GLU A 20 -3.00 1.01 13.57
C GLU A 20 -4.28 1.07 14.38
N SER A 21 -5.21 1.97 14.02
CA SER A 21 -6.49 2.08 14.70
C SER A 21 -7.36 0.84 14.50
N LYS A 22 -7.11 0.07 13.44
CA LYS A 22 -7.83 -1.18 13.15
C LYS A 22 -7.10 -2.42 13.68
N GLY A 23 -6.03 -2.22 14.43
CA GLY A 23 -5.32 -3.31 15.07
C GLY A 23 -4.15 -3.88 14.26
N TYR A 24 -3.77 -3.23 13.18
CA TYR A 24 -2.60 -3.67 12.41
C TYR A 24 -1.30 -3.22 13.06
N THR A 25 -0.28 -4.05 12.95
CA THR A 25 1.09 -3.67 13.26
C THR A 25 1.79 -3.33 11.96
N ILE A 26 2.41 -2.16 11.90
CA ILE A 26 3.17 -1.76 10.72
C ILE A 26 4.57 -2.35 10.84
N ARG A 27 4.91 -3.25 9.93
CA ARG A 27 6.24 -3.86 9.94
C ARG A 27 7.26 -3.02 9.21
N HIS A 28 6.90 -2.50 8.03
CA HIS A 28 7.80 -1.64 7.24
C HIS A 28 7.01 -0.62 6.44
N ARG A 29 7.66 0.51 6.19
CA ARG A 29 7.16 1.57 5.32
C ARG A 29 8.24 1.85 4.28
N ASN A 30 7.81 2.04 3.02
CA ASN A 30 8.72 2.41 1.93
C ASN A 30 9.91 1.46 1.85
N TRP A 31 9.64 0.16 1.94
CA TRP A 31 10.70 -0.83 1.85
C TRP A 31 11.10 -1.02 0.40
N ARG A 32 12.39 -0.96 0.14
CA ARG A 32 12.91 -1.05 -1.22
C ARG A 32 13.79 -2.27 -1.43
N PHE A 33 13.64 -2.86 -2.61
CA PHE A 33 14.56 -3.86 -3.12
C PHE A 33 14.89 -3.50 -4.56
N MET A 34 16.14 -3.14 -4.81
CA MET A 34 16.58 -2.58 -6.09
C MET A 34 15.76 -1.31 -6.39
N HIS A 35 15.01 -1.26 -7.49
CA HIS A 35 14.16 -0.11 -7.82
C HIS A 35 12.66 -0.39 -7.58
N TRP A 36 12.37 -1.51 -6.93
CA TRP A 36 11.00 -1.85 -6.54
C TRP A 36 10.74 -1.41 -5.11
N GLU A 37 9.51 -1.01 -4.83
CA GLU A 37 9.16 -0.45 -3.53
C GLU A 37 7.81 -0.98 -3.06
N LEU A 38 7.70 -1.23 -1.75
CA LEU A 38 6.45 -1.53 -1.07
C LEU A 38 6.12 -0.35 -0.17
N ASP A 39 4.91 0.21 -0.32
CA ASP A 39 4.51 1.38 0.46
C ASP A 39 4.38 1.04 1.94
N ILE A 40 3.57 0.04 2.26
CA ILE A 40 3.35 -0.41 3.63
C ILE A 40 3.30 -1.93 3.67
N VAL A 41 3.97 -2.52 4.65
CA VAL A 41 3.78 -3.94 4.98
C VAL A 41 3.25 -3.98 6.41
N ALA A 42 2.05 -4.54 6.57
CA ALA A 42 1.34 -4.59 7.83
C ALA A 42 1.01 -6.03 8.22
N TYR A 43 0.73 -6.23 9.50
CA TYR A 43 0.44 -7.56 10.04
C TYR A 43 -0.75 -7.48 10.98
N LYS A 44 -1.64 -8.45 10.87
CA LYS A 44 -2.76 -8.61 11.80
C LYS A 44 -3.29 -10.03 11.74
N ASP A 45 -3.53 -10.62 12.90
CA ASP A 45 -4.20 -11.93 13.03
C ASP A 45 -3.57 -13.04 12.17
N GLY A 46 -2.24 -13.09 12.14
CA GLY A 46 -1.52 -14.13 11.41
C GLY A 46 -1.39 -13.89 9.92
N GLU A 47 -1.78 -12.72 9.42
CA GLU A 47 -1.73 -12.38 8.01
C GLU A 47 -0.87 -11.15 7.76
N VAL A 48 -0.04 -11.24 6.74
CA VAL A 48 0.77 -10.12 6.27
C VAL A 48 0.03 -9.46 5.11
N ARG A 49 -0.09 -8.13 5.15
CA ARG A 49 -0.73 -7.38 4.07
C ARG A 49 0.26 -6.40 3.49
N VAL A 50 0.45 -6.52 2.17
CA VAL A 50 1.22 -5.57 1.40
C VAL A 50 0.23 -4.57 0.84
N ILE A 51 0.38 -3.31 1.24
CA ILE A 51 -0.63 -2.30 1.00
C ILE A 51 -0.06 -1.20 0.11
N GLU A 52 -0.71 -0.99 -1.02
CA GLU A 52 -0.41 0.10 -1.92
C GLU A 52 -1.26 1.30 -1.52
N VAL A 53 -0.62 2.45 -1.35
CA VAL A 53 -1.30 3.67 -0.91
C VAL A 53 -1.45 4.60 -2.10
N LYS A 54 -2.68 5.05 -2.35
CA LYS A 54 -2.96 6.02 -3.39
C LYS A 54 -3.64 7.23 -2.78
N THR A 55 -2.95 8.36 -2.82
CA THR A 55 -3.46 9.62 -2.27
C THR A 55 -3.76 10.58 -3.41
N ARG A 56 -4.91 11.25 -3.33
CA ARG A 56 -5.32 12.23 -4.33
C ARG A 56 -6.00 13.41 -3.66
N SER A 57 -5.88 14.58 -4.29
CA SER A 57 -6.64 15.74 -3.86
C SER A 57 -8.10 15.62 -4.29
N ASN A 58 -8.96 16.47 -3.73
CA ASN A 58 -10.38 16.49 -4.11
C ASN A 58 -10.59 16.86 -5.59
N ASP A 59 -9.60 17.48 -6.23
CA ASP A 59 -9.69 17.91 -7.61
C ASP A 59 -9.29 16.84 -8.63
N ASP A 60 -8.83 15.70 -8.16
CA ASP A 60 -8.37 14.62 -9.03
C ASP A 60 -9.52 13.63 -9.24
N PHE A 61 -9.96 13.50 -10.49
CA PHE A 61 -11.12 12.66 -10.84
C PHE A 61 -10.75 11.28 -11.39
N LYS A 62 -9.49 10.88 -11.31
CA LYS A 62 -9.08 9.55 -11.75
C LYS A 62 -9.64 8.48 -10.82
N GLU A 63 -10.05 7.36 -11.40
CA GLU A 63 -10.52 6.25 -10.61
C GLU A 63 -9.38 5.65 -9.77
N PRO A 64 -9.61 5.39 -8.48
CA PRO A 64 -8.55 4.88 -7.60
C PRO A 64 -7.90 3.59 -8.09
N ILE A 65 -8.69 2.67 -8.58
CA ILE A 65 -8.20 1.35 -8.98
C ILE A 65 -7.29 1.42 -10.21
N GLU A 66 -7.47 2.42 -11.06
CA GLU A 66 -6.65 2.60 -12.25
C GLU A 66 -5.20 2.93 -11.91
N ALA A 67 -4.94 3.37 -10.69
CA ALA A 67 -3.59 3.69 -10.26
C ALA A 67 -2.70 2.46 -10.11
N VAL A 68 -3.29 1.26 -10.02
CA VAL A 68 -2.54 0.02 -9.84
C VAL A 68 -2.79 -0.89 -11.05
N ASN A 69 -2.05 -0.62 -12.13
CA ASN A 69 -2.15 -1.40 -13.37
C ASN A 69 -1.32 -2.68 -13.30
N HIS A 70 -1.34 -3.46 -14.36
CA HIS A 70 -0.64 -4.74 -14.43
C HIS A 70 0.86 -4.62 -14.19
N GLN A 71 1.51 -3.62 -14.81
CA GLN A 71 2.95 -3.41 -14.61
C GLN A 71 3.29 -3.11 -13.16
N LYS A 72 2.49 -2.26 -12.52
CA LYS A 72 2.71 -1.91 -11.13
C LYS A 72 2.49 -3.12 -10.22
N ARG A 73 1.46 -3.93 -10.52
CA ARG A 73 1.22 -5.17 -9.77
C ARG A 73 2.41 -6.12 -9.87
N MET A 74 2.99 -6.26 -11.05
CA MET A 74 4.16 -7.10 -11.25
C MET A 74 5.36 -6.61 -10.43
N ARG A 75 5.57 -5.29 -10.37
CA ARG A 75 6.64 -4.71 -9.56
C ARG A 75 6.42 -4.96 -8.07
N ILE A 76 5.19 -4.77 -7.61
CA ILE A 76 4.82 -5.05 -6.22
C ILE A 76 5.07 -6.51 -5.88
N MET A 77 4.72 -7.42 -6.78
CA MET A 77 4.93 -8.85 -6.57
C MET A 77 6.40 -9.21 -6.48
N LYS A 78 7.24 -8.62 -7.33
CA LYS A 78 8.68 -8.85 -7.28
C LYS A 78 9.29 -8.34 -5.97
N ALA A 79 8.88 -7.16 -5.54
CA ALA A 79 9.33 -6.60 -4.26
C ALA A 79 8.83 -7.46 -3.09
N THR A 80 7.59 -7.95 -3.17
CA THR A 80 7.02 -8.82 -2.15
C THR A 80 7.75 -10.16 -2.07
N ASP A 81 8.08 -10.75 -3.20
CA ASP A 81 8.85 -12.00 -3.22
C ASP A 81 10.20 -11.80 -2.53
N ALA A 82 10.88 -10.70 -2.83
CA ALA A 82 12.15 -10.36 -2.17
C ALA A 82 11.95 -10.15 -0.66
N TYR A 83 10.88 -9.48 -0.27
CA TYR A 83 10.55 -9.24 1.12
C TYR A 83 10.33 -10.54 1.89
N ILE A 84 9.52 -11.44 1.31
CA ILE A 84 9.24 -12.74 1.91
C ILE A 84 10.53 -13.53 2.15
N LYS A 85 11.40 -13.55 1.16
CA LYS A 85 12.68 -14.27 1.25
C LYS A 85 13.62 -13.64 2.25
N TYR A 86 13.71 -12.32 2.22
CA TYR A 86 14.64 -11.58 3.08
C TYR A 86 14.30 -11.74 4.56
N PHE A 87 13.01 -11.68 4.89
CA PHE A 87 12.55 -11.73 6.27
C PHE A 87 12.00 -13.09 6.69
N ASN A 88 12.11 -14.11 5.82
CA ASN A 88 11.60 -15.46 6.12
C ASN A 88 10.13 -15.45 6.54
N ILE A 89 9.29 -14.82 5.73
CA ILE A 89 7.87 -14.69 6.04
C ILE A 89 7.18 -16.03 5.80
N ASP A 90 6.55 -16.59 6.85
CA ASP A 90 5.78 -17.85 6.79
C ASP A 90 4.29 -17.61 6.71
N GLU A 91 3.83 -16.45 7.15
CA GLU A 91 2.42 -16.11 7.16
C GLU A 91 1.89 -15.94 5.73
N PRO A 92 0.60 -16.19 5.51
CA PRO A 92 0.02 -15.85 4.20
C PRO A 92 0.09 -14.35 3.94
N VAL A 93 0.32 -14.01 2.68
CA VAL A 93 0.50 -12.62 2.24
C VAL A 93 -0.64 -12.24 1.30
N PHE A 94 -1.27 -11.11 1.59
CA PHE A 94 -2.37 -10.56 0.80
C PHE A 94 -2.00 -9.17 0.30
N PHE A 95 -2.64 -8.75 -0.79
CA PHE A 95 -2.38 -7.45 -1.40
C PHE A 95 -3.61 -6.57 -1.28
N ASP A 96 -3.44 -5.40 -0.66
CA ASP A 96 -4.52 -4.44 -0.44
C ASP A 96 -4.17 -3.11 -1.09
N ILE A 97 -5.20 -2.30 -1.29
CA ILE A 97 -5.05 -0.92 -1.71
C ILE A 97 -5.76 -0.05 -0.69
N ILE A 98 -5.11 1.03 -0.26
CA ILE A 98 -5.77 2.08 0.52
C ILE A 98 -5.77 3.33 -0.33
N THR A 99 -6.95 3.88 -0.54
CA THR A 99 -7.12 5.16 -1.24
C THR A 99 -7.48 6.24 -0.25
N LEU A 100 -6.88 7.41 -0.44
CA LEU A 100 -7.13 8.58 0.39
C LEU A 100 -7.41 9.75 -0.53
N VAL A 101 -8.57 10.37 -0.35
CA VAL A 101 -8.97 11.54 -1.15
C VAL A 101 -9.24 12.68 -0.18
N GLY A 102 -8.57 13.80 -0.39
CA GLY A 102 -8.74 14.95 0.49
C GLY A 102 -7.58 15.92 0.42
N SER A 103 -7.53 16.82 1.39
CA SER A 103 -6.47 17.82 1.51
C SER A 103 -6.31 18.22 2.97
N ASP A 104 -5.18 18.88 3.26
CA ASP A 104 -4.89 19.42 4.58
C ASP A 104 -4.98 18.40 5.71
N GLY A 105 -4.60 17.14 5.40
CA GLY A 105 -4.59 16.06 6.39
C GLY A 105 -5.95 15.46 6.67
N ILE A 106 -7.00 15.90 5.98
CA ILE A 106 -8.36 15.37 6.12
C ILE A 106 -8.67 14.55 4.89
N PHE A 107 -8.81 13.23 5.06
CA PHE A 107 -8.98 12.29 3.95
C PHE A 107 -10.20 11.40 4.14
N ASP A 108 -10.88 11.13 3.03
CA ASP A 108 -11.79 10.01 2.93
C ASP A 108 -10.94 8.78 2.61
N ILE A 109 -10.99 7.79 3.48
CA ILE A 109 -10.14 6.61 3.38
C ILE A 109 -10.98 5.40 2.99
N GLU A 110 -10.53 4.70 1.95
CA GLU A 110 -11.12 3.42 1.57
C GLU A 110 -10.03 2.35 1.59
N HIS A 111 -10.29 1.24 2.26
CA HIS A 111 -9.38 0.11 2.33
C HIS A 111 -9.96 -1.04 1.52
N ILE A 112 -9.35 -1.31 0.38
CA ILE A 112 -9.76 -2.38 -0.52
C ILE A 112 -8.90 -3.60 -0.21
N LYS A 113 -9.47 -4.55 0.52
CA LYS A 113 -8.77 -5.78 0.89
C LYS A 113 -8.77 -6.76 -0.27
N ASN A 114 -7.66 -7.48 -0.40
CA ASN A 114 -7.50 -8.49 -1.44
C ASN A 114 -7.76 -7.91 -2.82
N ALA A 115 -7.16 -6.73 -3.06
CA ALA A 115 -7.40 -5.97 -4.28
C ALA A 115 -6.88 -6.67 -5.52
N PHE A 116 -5.86 -7.51 -5.39
CA PHE A 116 -5.37 -8.34 -6.47
C PHE A 116 -4.74 -9.61 -5.91
N ASN A 117 -4.63 -10.63 -6.76
CA ASN A 117 -4.21 -11.96 -6.34
C ASN A 117 -2.91 -12.33 -7.04
N ILE A 118 -1.97 -12.84 -6.26
CA ILE A 118 -0.67 -13.30 -6.75
C ILE A 118 -0.80 -14.43 -7.78
N ARG A 119 -1.84 -15.22 -7.71
CA ARG A 119 -2.06 -16.36 -8.63
C ARG A 119 -2.17 -15.97 -10.09
N HIS A 120 -2.52 -14.74 -10.37
CA HIS A 120 -2.63 -14.24 -11.75
C HIS A 120 -1.28 -14.00 -12.41
N TYR A 121 -0.18 -14.13 -11.67
CA TYR A 121 1.14 -13.69 -12.14
C TYR A 121 2.20 -14.78 -12.07
N TYR A 122 1.82 -15.97 -11.63
CA TYR A 122 2.71 -17.13 -11.59
C TYR A 122 2.25 -18.23 -12.50
#